data_9bb8ae07a98789ef78a535fed4af5ac0
#
_entry.id   9bb8ae07a98789ef78a535fed4af5ac0
#
_cell.length_a   1.000
_cell.length_b   1.000
_cell.length_c   1.000
_cell.angle_alpha   90.00
_cell.angle_beta   90.00
_cell.angle_gamma   90.00
#
_symmetry.space_group_name_H-M   'P 1'
#
loop_
_entity.id
_entity.type
_entity.pdbx_description
1 polymer ?
#
loop_
_entity_poly.entity_id
_entity_poly.type
_entity_poly.pdbx_seq_one_letter_code
_entity_poly.pdbx_strand_id
1 'polypeptide(L)'
;SDVYKRQTLYNELTLTEKGECHITLQPNNFALEPTTVWSFKDRGDWATHSGKYRGNWSPYVPRNLILRYSKPGDWILDQFMGSGTTLVEAKLLNRNAVGIDINPQSVLISETNLKFQCETKSKIFAKNGDATKLHCIKDKSIDFICTHPPYADIIKYSNCLLYTSPSPRDA
;
A
#
# COMPACT_ATOMS: atom_id res chain seq x y z
N SER A 1 8.76 19.65 -1.11
CA SER A 1 10.21 19.36 -1.22
C SER A 1 10.79 18.74 0.06
N ASP A 2 10.37 19.17 1.26
CA ASP A 2 10.95 18.68 2.52
C ASP A 2 10.51 17.29 2.96
N VAL A 3 9.32 16.85 2.57
CA VAL A 3 8.81 15.51 2.89
C VAL A 3 9.63 14.43 2.15
N TYR A 4 10.04 14.71 0.91
CA TYR A 4 10.86 13.80 0.10
C TYR A 4 12.27 13.61 0.65
N LYS A 5 12.93 14.71 1.03
CA LYS A 5 14.28 14.66 1.62
C LYS A 5 14.30 13.89 2.93
N ARG A 6 13.23 14.02 3.75
CA ARG A 6 13.12 13.30 5.03
C ARG A 6 12.84 11.81 4.85
N GLN A 7 12.10 11.39 3.80
CA GLN A 7 11.86 9.97 3.52
C GLN A 7 13.15 9.27 3.09
N THR A 8 13.96 9.92 2.26
CA THR A 8 15.28 9.41 1.83
C THR A 8 16.24 9.31 3.01
N LEU A 9 16.29 10.33 3.87
CA LEU A 9 17.13 10.35 5.08
C LEU A 9 16.74 9.28 6.11
N TYR A 10 15.46 8.90 6.21
CA TYR A 10 15.03 7.89 7.18
C TYR A 10 15.37 6.45 6.75
N ASN A 11 15.50 6.21 5.46
CA ASN A 11 16.00 4.93 4.95
C ASN A 11 17.53 4.79 5.10
N GLU A 12 18.24 5.91 5.38
CA GLU A 12 19.69 5.94 5.57
C GLU A 12 20.13 5.90 7.04
N LEU A 13 19.20 6.03 8.01
CA LEU A 13 19.54 6.33 9.42
C LEU A 13 19.42 5.15 10.41
N THR A 14 19.29 3.92 9.95
CA THR A 14 19.51 2.75 10.80
C THR A 14 20.78 1.99 10.40
N LEU A 15 21.90 2.70 10.44
CA LEU A 15 23.22 2.07 10.36
C LEU A 15 23.56 1.48 11.75
N THR A 16 23.69 0.16 11.83
CA THR A 16 24.40 -0.47 12.94
C THR A 16 25.90 -0.18 12.83
N GLU A 17 26.67 -0.36 13.89
CA GLU A 17 28.14 -0.14 13.91
C GLU A 17 28.92 -0.92 12.83
N LYS A 18 28.25 -1.78 12.04
CA LYS A 18 28.82 -2.52 10.90
C LYS A 18 28.29 -2.06 9.52
N GLY A 19 27.54 -0.97 9.45
CA GLY A 19 27.07 -0.41 8.18
C GLY A 19 25.98 -1.22 7.44
N GLU A 20 25.39 -2.24 8.05
CA GLU A 20 24.30 -3.02 7.47
C GLU A 20 22.95 -2.54 8.00
N CYS A 21 22.08 -2.12 7.10
CA CYS A 21 20.71 -1.76 7.43
C CYS A 21 19.84 -3.03 7.45
N HIS A 22 19.53 -3.54 8.63
CA HIS A 22 18.61 -4.66 8.78
C HIS A 22 17.17 -4.18 8.80
N ILE A 23 16.48 -4.29 7.66
CA ILE A 23 15.03 -4.07 7.58
C ILE A 23 14.34 -5.38 7.99
N THR A 24 13.53 -5.34 9.04
CA THR A 24 12.65 -6.45 9.40
C THR A 24 11.55 -6.58 8.34
N LEU A 25 11.56 -7.65 7.54
CA LEU A 25 10.63 -7.83 6.43
C LEU A 25 9.26 -8.39 6.84
N GLN A 26 9.15 -8.96 8.02
CA GLN A 26 7.94 -9.61 8.50
C GLN A 26 7.55 -9.05 9.87
N PRO A 27 6.25 -8.98 10.19
CA PRO A 27 5.81 -8.57 11.51
C PRO A 27 6.21 -9.62 12.55
N ASN A 28 6.58 -9.17 13.74
CA ASN A 28 6.78 -10.05 14.87
C ASN A 28 5.44 -10.60 15.39
N ASN A 29 5.37 -11.91 15.66
CA ASN A 29 4.19 -12.56 16.27
C ASN A 29 2.86 -12.32 15.51
N PHE A 30 2.90 -12.34 14.17
CA PHE A 30 1.70 -12.20 13.38
C PHE A 30 0.81 -13.43 13.49
N ALA A 31 -0.48 -13.21 13.76
CA ALA A 31 -1.55 -14.20 13.66
C ALA A 31 -2.69 -13.64 12.82
N LEU A 32 -3.39 -14.51 12.09
CA LEU A 32 -4.60 -14.10 11.38
C LEU A 32 -5.70 -13.74 12.38
N GLU A 33 -6.36 -12.61 12.16
CA GLU A 33 -7.47 -12.16 12.98
C GLU A 33 -8.67 -13.13 12.84
N PRO A 34 -9.13 -13.78 13.90
CA PRO A 34 -10.18 -14.80 13.79
C PRO A 34 -11.60 -14.22 13.67
N THR A 35 -11.79 -12.93 13.97
CA THR A 35 -13.08 -12.23 14.03
C THR A 35 -13.27 -11.26 12.89
N THR A 36 -14.40 -10.59 12.83
CA THR A 36 -14.71 -9.52 11.87
C THR A 36 -14.41 -8.12 12.41
N VAL A 37 -14.13 -8.00 13.70
CA VAL A 37 -13.69 -6.75 14.33
C VAL A 37 -12.21 -6.88 14.66
N TRP A 38 -11.39 -6.02 14.06
CA TRP A 38 -9.94 -6.05 14.20
C TRP A 38 -9.45 -4.81 14.93
N SER A 39 -8.56 -5.05 15.90
CA SER A 39 -7.90 -3.99 16.65
C SER A 39 -6.41 -4.31 16.75
N PHE A 40 -5.59 -3.40 16.29
CA PHE A 40 -4.14 -3.55 16.31
C PHE A 40 -3.55 -2.55 17.31
N LYS A 41 -2.79 -3.04 18.28
CA LYS A 41 -2.14 -2.22 19.29
C LYS A 41 -1.17 -1.23 18.65
N ASP A 42 -0.43 -1.72 17.66
CA ASP A 42 0.56 -0.94 16.91
C ASP A 42 0.19 -0.94 15.43
N ARG A 43 0.58 0.12 14.72
CA ARG A 43 0.29 0.22 13.29
C ARG A 43 0.99 -0.86 12.46
N GLY A 44 2.20 -1.28 12.86
CA GLY A 44 3.12 -2.09 12.08
C GLY A 44 4.10 -1.23 11.27
N ASP A 45 5.37 -1.61 11.31
CA ASP A 45 6.53 -0.87 10.78
C ASP A 45 7.54 -1.73 10.03
N TRP A 46 7.21 -2.99 9.75
CA TRP A 46 8.09 -3.89 9.00
C TRP A 46 8.23 -3.48 7.53
N ALA A 47 9.27 -3.96 6.87
CA ALA A 47 9.64 -3.59 5.51
C ALA A 47 9.73 -2.07 5.35
N THR A 48 8.94 -1.48 4.47
CA THR A 48 8.91 -0.05 4.19
C THR A 48 7.63 0.63 4.69
N HIS A 49 6.85 -0.07 5.52
CA HIS A 49 5.62 0.50 6.05
C HIS A 49 5.88 1.71 6.95
N SER A 50 5.11 2.76 6.73
CA SER A 50 5.23 4.02 7.47
C SER A 50 3.87 4.68 7.66
N GLY A 51 3.63 5.23 8.84
CA GLY A 51 2.45 6.04 9.14
C GLY A 51 2.49 7.48 8.61
N LYS A 52 3.57 7.88 7.92
CA LYS A 52 3.78 9.27 7.49
C LYS A 52 2.89 9.71 6.33
N TYR A 53 2.43 8.75 5.50
CA TYR A 53 1.50 9.04 4.41
C TYR A 53 0.09 9.18 4.98
N ARG A 54 -0.54 10.34 4.79
CA ARG A 54 -1.88 10.62 5.32
C ARG A 54 -2.93 9.73 4.68
N GLY A 55 -3.81 9.14 5.51
CA GLY A 55 -4.86 8.23 5.06
C GLY A 55 -4.38 6.81 4.77
N ASN A 56 -3.14 6.50 5.06
CA ASN A 56 -2.62 5.15 4.90
C ASN A 56 -3.16 4.21 6.00
N TRP A 57 -3.70 3.06 5.61
CA TRP A 57 -4.18 2.06 6.57
C TRP A 57 -3.05 1.24 7.20
N SER A 58 -3.34 0.52 8.28
CA SER A 58 -2.38 -0.39 8.90
C SER A 58 -2.06 -1.55 7.97
N PRO A 59 -0.78 -1.95 7.80
CA PRO A 59 -0.39 -3.08 6.95
C PRO A 59 -0.95 -4.43 7.45
N TYR A 60 -1.34 -4.53 8.70
CA TYR A 60 -2.04 -5.72 9.22
C TYR A 60 -3.35 -5.99 8.47
N VAL A 61 -4.07 -4.93 8.02
CA VAL A 61 -5.34 -5.08 7.30
C VAL A 61 -5.14 -5.78 5.95
N PRO A 62 -4.38 -5.23 4.98
CA PRO A 62 -4.17 -5.91 3.71
C PRO A 62 -3.48 -7.26 3.88
N ARG A 63 -2.58 -7.42 4.86
CA ARG A 63 -1.94 -8.71 5.14
C ARG A 63 -2.96 -9.79 5.50
N ASN A 64 -3.87 -9.51 6.43
CA ASN A 64 -4.95 -10.44 6.80
C ASN A 64 -5.84 -10.79 5.62
N LEU A 65 -6.24 -9.79 4.83
CA LEU A 65 -7.12 -9.98 3.67
C LEU A 65 -6.43 -10.81 2.57
N ILE A 66 -5.19 -10.50 2.23
CA ILE A 66 -4.40 -11.19 1.22
C ILE A 66 -4.20 -12.67 1.60
N LEU A 67 -3.83 -12.94 2.85
CA LEU A 67 -3.63 -14.32 3.31
C LEU A 67 -4.91 -15.15 3.31
N ARG A 68 -6.07 -14.52 3.55
CA ARG A 68 -7.37 -15.20 3.59
C ARG A 68 -7.95 -15.49 2.22
N TYR A 69 -7.83 -14.53 1.31
CA TYR A 69 -8.62 -14.50 0.08
C TYR A 69 -7.79 -14.65 -1.19
N SER A 70 -6.49 -14.94 -1.04
CA SER A 70 -5.61 -15.21 -2.17
C SER A 70 -4.54 -16.24 -1.83
N LYS A 71 -3.90 -16.79 -2.86
CA LYS A 71 -2.77 -17.72 -2.77
C LYS A 71 -1.54 -17.14 -3.48
N PRO A 72 -0.32 -17.63 -3.20
CA PRO A 72 0.88 -17.20 -3.93
C PRO A 72 0.70 -17.30 -5.44
N GLY A 73 1.09 -16.23 -6.15
CA GLY A 73 0.95 -16.10 -7.60
C GLY A 73 -0.32 -15.42 -8.08
N ASP A 74 -1.37 -15.31 -7.25
CA ASP A 74 -2.60 -14.59 -7.60
C ASP A 74 -2.32 -13.09 -7.86
N TRP A 75 -3.17 -12.48 -8.69
CA TRP A 75 -3.12 -11.07 -9.00
C TRP A 75 -4.05 -10.25 -8.11
N ILE A 76 -3.49 -9.27 -7.43
CA ILE A 76 -4.20 -8.33 -6.56
C ILE A 76 -4.27 -6.97 -7.22
N LEU A 77 -5.44 -6.33 -7.16
CA LEU A 77 -5.64 -4.94 -7.58
C LEU A 77 -5.89 -4.04 -6.37
N ASP A 78 -5.15 -2.93 -6.29
CA ASP A 78 -5.45 -1.80 -5.42
C ASP A 78 -5.58 -0.54 -6.28
N GLN A 79 -6.81 -0.10 -6.51
CA GLN A 79 -7.11 1.05 -7.38
C GLN A 79 -7.05 2.41 -6.67
N PHE A 80 -6.71 2.42 -5.39
CA PHE A 80 -6.45 3.61 -4.58
C PHE A 80 -5.21 3.39 -3.70
N MET A 81 -4.11 2.97 -4.35
CA MET A 81 -2.94 2.41 -3.65
C MET A 81 -2.23 3.35 -2.68
N GLY A 82 -2.39 4.68 -2.84
CA GLY A 82 -1.70 5.66 -2.02
C GLY A 82 -0.20 5.42 -1.96
N SER A 83 0.35 5.23 -0.78
CA SER A 83 1.78 4.91 -0.58
C SER A 83 2.16 3.45 -0.86
N GLY A 84 1.22 2.61 -1.33
CA GLY A 84 1.49 1.24 -1.76
C GLY A 84 1.49 0.20 -0.64
N THR A 85 0.81 0.42 0.48
CA THR A 85 0.77 -0.55 1.60
C THR A 85 0.32 -1.94 1.14
N THR A 86 -0.73 -2.02 0.33
CA THR A 86 -1.23 -3.28 -0.25
C THR A 86 -0.18 -3.95 -1.15
N LEU A 87 0.53 -3.17 -1.96
CA LEU A 87 1.54 -3.66 -2.88
C LEU A 87 2.76 -4.22 -2.15
N VAL A 88 3.19 -3.56 -1.07
CA VAL A 88 4.27 -4.04 -0.20
C VAL A 88 3.89 -5.39 0.40
N GLU A 89 2.68 -5.53 0.93
CA GLU A 89 2.20 -6.80 1.48
C GLU A 89 2.06 -7.89 0.40
N ALA A 90 1.54 -7.56 -0.79
CA ALA A 90 1.49 -8.51 -1.90
C ALA A 90 2.89 -9.03 -2.26
N LYS A 91 3.89 -8.14 -2.34
CA LYS A 91 5.29 -8.51 -2.59
C LYS A 91 5.84 -9.44 -1.52
N LEU A 92 5.66 -9.12 -0.24
CA LEU A 92 6.12 -9.92 0.90
C LEU A 92 5.47 -11.31 0.97
N LEU A 93 4.26 -11.43 0.46
CA LEU A 93 3.44 -12.64 0.51
C LEU A 93 3.46 -13.45 -0.79
N ASN A 94 4.34 -13.12 -1.75
CA ASN A 94 4.44 -13.79 -3.05
C ASN A 94 3.16 -13.71 -3.92
N ARG A 95 2.42 -12.61 -3.85
CA ARG A 95 1.31 -12.31 -4.77
C ARG A 95 1.78 -11.29 -5.80
N ASN A 96 1.25 -11.38 -7.01
CA ASN A 96 1.39 -10.31 -7.99
C ASN A 96 0.44 -9.17 -7.63
N ALA A 97 0.78 -7.92 -7.97
CA ALA A 97 -0.13 -6.81 -7.73
C ALA A 97 -0.01 -5.70 -8.75
N VAL A 98 -1.15 -5.04 -8.99
CA VAL A 98 -1.23 -3.77 -9.70
C VAL A 98 -1.86 -2.76 -8.77
N GLY A 99 -1.14 -1.67 -8.50
CA GLY A 99 -1.66 -0.50 -7.80
C GLY A 99 -1.87 0.65 -8.77
N ILE A 100 -2.98 1.36 -8.60
CA ILE A 100 -3.32 2.54 -9.37
C ILE A 100 -3.59 3.67 -8.41
N ASP A 101 -3.12 4.87 -8.75
CA ASP A 101 -3.48 6.10 -8.04
C ASP A 101 -3.52 7.26 -9.02
N ILE A 102 -4.51 8.13 -8.87
CA ILE A 102 -4.66 9.32 -9.71
C ILE A 102 -3.58 10.37 -9.41
N ASN A 103 -3.02 10.35 -8.21
CA ASN A 103 -1.98 11.28 -7.78
C ASN A 103 -0.59 10.74 -8.17
N PRO A 104 0.16 11.38 -9.09
CA PRO A 104 1.49 10.94 -9.49
C PRO A 104 2.48 10.87 -8.31
N GLN A 105 2.29 11.70 -7.28
CA GLN A 105 3.16 11.69 -6.10
C GLN A 105 2.98 10.41 -5.28
N SER A 106 1.75 9.90 -5.17
CA SER A 106 1.46 8.61 -4.55
C SER A 106 2.18 7.47 -5.26
N VAL A 107 2.20 7.52 -6.60
CA VAL A 107 2.91 6.52 -7.43
C VAL A 107 4.41 6.51 -7.11
N LEU A 108 5.06 7.68 -7.11
CA LEU A 108 6.49 7.81 -6.80
C LEU A 108 6.83 7.32 -5.39
N ILE A 109 5.96 7.62 -4.40
CA ILE A 109 6.12 7.12 -3.03
C ILE A 109 6.00 5.60 -2.99
N SER A 110 4.97 5.05 -3.66
CA SER A 110 4.75 3.61 -3.75
C SER A 110 5.94 2.89 -4.41
N GLU A 111 6.44 3.40 -5.55
CA GLU A 111 7.62 2.86 -6.22
C GLU A 111 8.86 2.89 -5.30
N THR A 112 9.02 3.96 -4.51
CA THR A 112 10.11 4.06 -3.54
C THR A 112 9.97 3.01 -2.44
N ASN A 113 8.76 2.83 -1.90
CA ASN A 113 8.47 1.84 -0.88
C ASN A 113 8.66 0.39 -1.38
N LEU A 114 8.57 0.16 -2.68
CA LEU A 114 8.76 -1.17 -3.29
C LEU A 114 10.24 -1.53 -3.56
N LYS A 115 11.20 -0.64 -3.32
CA LYS A 115 12.62 -0.88 -3.65
C LYS A 115 13.38 -1.82 -2.68
N PHE A 116 12.76 -2.24 -1.57
CA PHE A 116 13.39 -3.19 -0.65
C PHE A 116 13.64 -4.55 -1.30
N GLN A 117 14.70 -5.24 -0.88
CA GLN A 117 15.04 -6.57 -1.35
C GLN A 117 14.34 -7.63 -0.50
N CYS A 118 13.74 -8.61 -1.14
CA CYS A 118 13.21 -9.82 -0.52
C CYS A 118 13.18 -10.96 -1.54
N GLU A 119 13.24 -12.19 -1.06
CA GLU A 119 13.05 -13.36 -1.92
C GLU A 119 11.58 -13.45 -2.36
N THR A 120 11.32 -13.12 -3.59
CA THR A 120 9.96 -13.14 -4.15
C THR A 120 9.97 -13.37 -5.66
N LYS A 121 8.94 -14.05 -6.14
CA LYS A 121 8.64 -14.19 -7.58
C LYS A 121 7.53 -13.22 -8.03
N SER A 122 7.08 -12.35 -7.13
CA SER A 122 5.97 -11.41 -7.39
C SER A 122 6.31 -10.39 -8.47
N LYS A 123 5.33 -10.09 -9.30
CA LYS A 123 5.35 -8.98 -10.26
C LYS A 123 4.49 -7.85 -9.68
N ILE A 124 5.13 -6.72 -9.35
CA ILE A 124 4.44 -5.59 -8.71
C ILE A 124 4.54 -4.38 -9.63
N PHE A 125 3.40 -3.76 -9.90
CA PHE A 125 3.29 -2.57 -10.74
C PHE A 125 2.55 -1.46 -10.00
N ALA A 126 3.15 -0.30 -9.91
CA ALA A 126 2.51 0.95 -9.48
C ALA A 126 2.31 1.84 -10.71
N LYS A 127 1.08 2.33 -10.93
CA LYS A 127 0.75 3.12 -12.13
C LYS A 127 -0.06 4.34 -11.79
N ASN A 128 0.21 5.44 -12.48
CA ASN A 128 -0.68 6.58 -12.46
C ASN A 128 -1.90 6.31 -13.35
N GLY A 129 -3.09 6.55 -12.82
CA GLY A 129 -4.33 6.31 -13.54
C GLY A 129 -5.57 6.63 -12.72
N ASP A 130 -6.68 6.66 -13.41
CA ASP A 130 -8.01 6.90 -12.86
C ASP A 130 -8.69 5.56 -12.55
N ALA A 131 -9.11 5.35 -11.30
CA ALA A 131 -9.79 4.14 -10.83
C ALA A 131 -11.12 3.85 -11.57
N THR A 132 -11.71 4.85 -12.24
CA THR A 132 -12.91 4.70 -13.07
C THR A 132 -12.61 4.24 -14.49
N LYS A 133 -11.33 4.22 -14.90
CA LYS A 133 -10.86 3.93 -16.26
C LYS A 133 -9.74 2.90 -16.24
N LEU A 134 -10.06 1.68 -15.86
CA LEU A 134 -9.09 0.59 -15.68
C LEU A 134 -8.70 -0.11 -17.00
N HIS A 135 -8.60 0.63 -18.12
CA HIS A 135 -8.27 0.08 -19.44
C HIS A 135 -6.92 -0.65 -19.51
N CYS A 136 -6.03 -0.38 -18.57
CA CYS A 136 -4.75 -1.08 -18.46
C CYS A 136 -4.86 -2.47 -17.79
N ILE A 137 -6.02 -2.81 -17.24
CA ILE A 137 -6.31 -4.10 -16.61
C ILE A 137 -7.11 -4.95 -17.62
N LYS A 138 -6.59 -6.11 -17.96
CA LYS A 138 -7.29 -7.05 -18.82
C LYS A 138 -8.46 -7.68 -18.09
N ASP A 139 -9.58 -7.88 -18.77
CA ASP A 139 -10.74 -8.57 -18.21
C ASP A 139 -10.35 -9.95 -17.66
N LYS A 140 -10.93 -10.30 -16.52
CA LYS A 140 -10.73 -11.61 -15.84
C LYS A 140 -9.26 -11.90 -15.49
N SER A 141 -8.42 -10.87 -15.28
CA SER A 141 -7.01 -11.01 -14.94
C SER A 141 -6.68 -10.75 -13.49
N ILE A 142 -7.65 -10.35 -12.68
CA ILE A 142 -7.49 -10.06 -11.25
C ILE A 142 -8.23 -11.13 -10.44
N ASP A 143 -7.53 -11.71 -9.48
CA ASP A 143 -8.06 -12.73 -8.59
C ASP A 143 -8.67 -12.11 -7.33
N PHE A 144 -8.11 -10.99 -6.85
CA PHE A 144 -8.55 -10.33 -5.64
C PHE A 144 -8.38 -8.81 -5.70
N ILE A 145 -9.40 -8.07 -5.26
CA ILE A 145 -9.33 -6.60 -5.10
C ILE A 145 -9.20 -6.30 -3.61
N CYS A 146 -8.11 -5.61 -3.26
CA CYS A 146 -7.82 -5.20 -1.89
C CYS A 146 -7.47 -3.72 -1.89
N THR A 147 -8.45 -2.88 -1.58
CA THR A 147 -8.34 -1.43 -1.74
C THR A 147 -8.93 -0.67 -0.58
N HIS A 148 -8.39 0.53 -0.32
CA HIS A 148 -8.83 1.45 0.71
C HIS A 148 -9.15 2.80 0.08
N PRO A 149 -10.40 3.00 -0.37
CA PRO A 149 -10.79 4.24 -1.03
C PRO A 149 -10.73 5.45 -0.09
N PRO A 150 -10.53 6.65 -0.63
CA PRO A 150 -10.50 7.87 0.18
C PRO A 150 -11.85 8.14 0.84
N TYR A 151 -11.79 8.74 2.04
CA TYR A 151 -12.98 9.12 2.81
C TYR A 151 -13.48 10.49 2.35
N ALA A 152 -14.33 10.57 1.35
CA ALA A 152 -15.00 11.79 0.87
C ALA A 152 -14.36 13.11 1.40
N ASP A 153 -15.08 13.96 2.10
CA ASP A 153 -14.58 15.26 2.61
C ASP A 153 -13.90 15.21 3.99
N ILE A 154 -13.80 14.03 4.62
CA ILE A 154 -13.26 13.92 5.98
C ILE A 154 -11.76 14.21 6.01
N ILE A 155 -11.02 13.82 4.96
CA ILE A 155 -9.57 14.03 4.85
C ILE A 155 -9.25 14.68 3.50
N LYS A 156 -8.59 15.86 3.54
CA LYS A 156 -8.02 16.46 2.32
C LYS A 156 -6.73 15.73 1.96
N TYR A 157 -6.79 14.86 0.94
CA TYR A 157 -5.62 14.10 0.47
C TYR A 157 -4.77 14.89 -0.53
N SER A 158 -5.42 15.64 -1.41
CA SER A 158 -4.76 16.52 -2.41
C SER A 158 -5.82 17.44 -3.04
N ASN A 159 -5.41 18.38 -3.88
CA ASN A 159 -6.31 19.19 -4.72
C ASN A 159 -6.81 18.38 -5.94
N CYS A 160 -7.20 17.12 -5.75
CA CYS A 160 -7.63 16.24 -6.80
C CYS A 160 -9.13 16.36 -7.05
N LEU A 161 -9.54 16.34 -8.32
CA LEU A 161 -10.94 16.44 -8.77
C LEU A 161 -11.89 15.39 -8.17
N LEU A 162 -11.37 14.24 -7.69
CA LEU A 162 -12.16 13.21 -6.99
C LEU A 162 -12.83 13.72 -5.70
N TYR A 163 -12.31 14.80 -5.11
CA TYR A 163 -12.81 15.37 -3.84
C TYR A 163 -13.68 16.61 -4.04
N THR A 164 -13.94 17.02 -5.28
CA THR A 164 -14.77 18.17 -5.62
C THR A 164 -16.18 17.77 -6.06
N SER A 165 -16.49 16.49 -6.19
CA SER A 165 -17.85 16.02 -6.44
C SER A 165 -18.70 16.24 -5.19
N PRO A 166 -19.89 16.85 -5.30
CA PRO A 166 -20.80 17.00 -4.18
C PRO A 166 -21.16 15.62 -3.62
N SER A 167 -21.16 15.52 -2.30
CA SER A 167 -21.64 14.32 -1.62
C SER A 167 -23.10 14.06 -2.00
N PRO A 168 -23.57 12.80 -2.11
CA PRO A 168 -24.99 12.49 -2.27
C PRO A 168 -25.91 13.08 -1.17
N ARG A 169 -25.33 13.65 -0.11
CA ARG A 169 -26.06 14.35 0.96
C ARG A 169 -26.27 15.81 0.69
N ASP A 170 -25.65 16.38 -0.36
CA ASP A 170 -25.73 17.80 -0.73
C ASP A 170 -26.68 18.01 -1.93
N ALA A 171 -27.45 16.98 -2.33
CA ALA A 171 -28.43 16.98 -3.38
C ALA A 171 -29.85 16.93 -2.83
#